data_050df9a75fb7575378bb972c79bcbc36
#
_entry.id   050df9a75fb7575378bb972c79bcbc36
#
_cell.length_a   1.000
_cell.length_b   1.000
_cell.length_c   1.000
_cell.angle_alpha   90.00
_cell.angle_beta   90.00
_cell.angle_gamma   90.00
#
_symmetry.space_group_name_H-M   'P 1'
#
loop_
_entity.id
_entity.type
_entity.pdbx_description
1 polymer ?
#
loop_
_entity_poly.entity_id
_entity_poly.type
_entity_poly.pdbx_seq_one_letter_code
_entity_poly.pdbx_strand_id
1 'polypeptide(L)'
;MASTVSNRSMRQWFVPYLLLAVGLHAQEFDVASVKPSGSNDPRTLLQVLPGGGLRTSGATLRFLVILAYDLRSFQVVGGPGWTTSDRFDIVATVDRSTADKSDPADPTKVTADQLTRMQSQMRPRLAALLADRFGLKIHREMRPQPIYELLVSQGGPRI
;
A
#
# COMPACT_ATOMS: atom_id res chain seq x y z
N MET A 1 -71.01 17.13 -30.16
CA MET A 1 -70.66 16.08 -29.21
C MET A 1 -69.15 16.10 -29.03
N ALA A 2 -68.68 16.70 -27.96
CA ALA A 2 -67.28 16.93 -27.67
C ALA A 2 -66.81 15.88 -26.68
N SER A 3 -65.77 15.11 -27.02
CA SER A 3 -65.15 14.16 -26.11
C SER A 3 -63.85 14.76 -25.61
N THR A 4 -63.85 15.11 -24.35
CA THR A 4 -62.72 15.66 -23.57
C THR A 4 -61.72 14.52 -23.29
N VAL A 5 -60.51 14.64 -23.83
CA VAL A 5 -59.38 13.72 -23.48
C VAL A 5 -58.66 14.33 -22.29
N SER A 6 -58.77 13.69 -21.16
CA SER A 6 -58.07 14.02 -19.90
C SER A 6 -56.61 13.67 -20.02
N ASN A 7 -55.76 14.70 -19.98
CA ASN A 7 -54.29 14.60 -19.92
C ASN A 7 -53.86 14.32 -18.49
N ARG A 8 -53.59 13.06 -18.16
CA ARG A 8 -52.96 12.67 -16.90
C ARG A 8 -51.45 12.94 -16.97
N SER A 9 -51.05 14.04 -16.39
CA SER A 9 -49.64 14.37 -16.16
C SER A 9 -48.99 13.32 -15.25
N MET A 10 -48.10 12.56 -15.87
CA MET A 10 -47.23 11.60 -15.20
C MET A 10 -46.16 12.41 -14.43
N ARG A 11 -46.40 12.64 -13.13
CA ARG A 11 -45.39 13.22 -12.22
C ARG A 11 -44.30 12.17 -12.03
N GLN A 12 -43.24 12.32 -12.80
CA GLN A 12 -42.00 11.57 -12.59
C GLN A 12 -41.43 11.95 -11.22
N TRP A 13 -41.44 11.02 -10.32
CA TRP A 13 -40.79 11.10 -9.04
C TRP A 13 -39.30 10.92 -9.28
N PHE A 14 -38.57 12.03 -9.39
CA PHE A 14 -37.12 12.01 -9.26
C PHE A 14 -36.78 11.71 -7.80
N VAL A 15 -36.48 10.46 -7.51
CA VAL A 15 -35.82 10.10 -6.26
C VAL A 15 -34.35 10.48 -6.42
N PRO A 16 -33.84 11.49 -5.70
CA PRO A 16 -32.41 11.73 -5.72
C PRO A 16 -31.74 10.56 -5.01
N TYR A 17 -31.06 9.71 -5.76
CA TYR A 17 -30.09 8.77 -5.21
C TYR A 17 -28.98 9.60 -4.56
N LEU A 18 -29.13 9.83 -3.26
CA LEU A 18 -28.06 10.32 -2.41
C LEU A 18 -27.03 9.20 -2.31
N LEU A 19 -26.06 9.20 -3.22
CA LEU A 19 -24.86 8.38 -3.12
C LEU A 19 -24.14 8.81 -1.85
N LEU A 20 -24.45 8.12 -0.75
CA LEU A 20 -23.66 8.18 0.47
C LEU A 20 -22.30 7.58 0.09
N ALA A 21 -21.36 8.41 -0.32
CA ALA A 21 -19.95 8.06 -0.39
C ALA A 21 -19.52 7.79 1.06
N VAL A 22 -19.71 6.55 1.51
CA VAL A 22 -19.02 6.05 2.70
C VAL A 22 -17.54 6.10 2.33
N GLY A 23 -16.89 7.18 2.72
CA GLY A 23 -15.46 7.29 2.64
C GLY A 23 -14.89 6.11 3.41
N LEU A 24 -14.37 5.12 2.70
CA LEU A 24 -13.40 4.19 3.25
C LEU A 24 -12.26 5.09 3.74
N HIS A 25 -12.28 5.39 5.04
CA HIS A 25 -11.13 5.97 5.70
C HIS A 25 -10.06 4.88 5.65
N ALA A 26 -9.34 4.83 4.53
CA ALA A 26 -8.09 4.12 4.47
C ALA A 26 -7.28 4.66 5.66
N GLN A 27 -6.76 3.77 6.48
CA GLN A 27 -5.91 4.17 7.59
C GLN A 27 -4.75 4.95 6.99
N GLU A 28 -4.74 6.26 7.17
CA GLU A 28 -3.71 7.16 6.67
C GLU A 28 -2.67 7.41 7.77
N PHE A 29 -1.51 7.91 7.37
CA PHE A 29 -0.56 8.48 8.33
C PHE A 29 -1.04 9.87 8.72
N ASP A 30 -0.94 10.22 9.99
CA ASP A 30 -1.31 11.56 10.48
C ASP A 30 -0.34 12.63 9.95
N VAL A 31 0.93 12.27 9.86
CA VAL A 31 1.97 13.11 9.26
C VAL A 31 2.83 12.27 8.33
N ALA A 32 2.99 12.73 7.11
CA ALA A 32 3.88 12.10 6.15
C ALA A 32 4.70 13.13 5.37
N SER A 33 6.01 12.94 5.36
CA SER A 33 6.97 13.69 4.56
C SER A 33 7.66 12.77 3.58
N VAL A 34 7.67 13.16 2.31
CA VAL A 34 8.36 12.45 1.23
C VAL A 34 9.28 13.44 0.55
N LYS A 35 10.58 13.13 0.49
CA LYS A 35 11.60 13.99 -0.11
C LYS A 35 12.53 13.15 -1.00
N PRO A 36 13.06 13.70 -2.10
CA PRO A 36 14.17 13.08 -2.79
C PRO A 36 15.33 12.87 -1.81
N SER A 37 15.96 11.70 -1.87
CA SER A 37 17.08 11.39 -1.00
C SER A 37 18.34 12.16 -1.45
N GLY A 38 18.94 12.89 -0.52
CA GLY A 38 20.23 13.55 -0.74
C GLY A 38 21.43 12.63 -0.47
N SER A 39 21.20 11.38 -0.08
CA SER A 39 22.27 10.45 0.26
C SER A 39 22.79 9.72 -0.97
N ASN A 40 24.11 9.67 -1.12
CA ASN A 40 24.79 8.84 -2.12
C ASN A 40 24.97 7.38 -1.65
N ASP A 41 24.49 7.03 -0.44
CA ASP A 41 24.56 5.65 0.07
C ASP A 41 23.60 4.77 -0.73
N PRO A 42 24.08 3.68 -1.38
CA PRO A 42 23.22 2.77 -2.15
C PRO A 42 22.29 1.94 -1.28
N ARG A 43 22.49 1.92 0.02
CA ARG A 43 21.67 1.14 0.95
C ARG A 43 20.33 1.80 1.20
N THR A 44 19.29 1.00 1.30
CA THR A 44 17.98 1.43 1.78
C THR A 44 17.87 1.11 3.27
N LEU A 45 17.63 2.11 4.08
CA LEU A 45 17.32 1.93 5.49
C LEU A 45 15.80 1.93 5.66
N LEU A 46 15.31 0.98 6.43
CA LEU A 46 13.88 0.85 6.74
C LEU A 46 13.70 0.61 8.23
N GLN A 47 12.85 1.40 8.85
CA GLN A 47 12.44 1.24 10.23
C GLN A 47 10.93 1.35 10.33
N VAL A 48 10.29 0.33 10.87
CA VAL A 48 8.88 0.39 11.25
C VAL A 48 8.78 1.05 12.62
N LEU A 49 7.92 2.05 12.73
CA LEU A 49 7.71 2.82 13.94
C LEU A 49 6.48 2.31 14.71
N PRO A 50 6.36 2.59 16.01
CA PRO A 50 5.15 2.27 16.77
C PRO A 50 3.89 2.79 16.11
N GLY A 51 2.77 2.04 16.24
CA GLY A 51 1.50 2.34 15.57
C GLY A 51 1.50 2.05 14.08
N GLY A 52 2.53 1.36 13.55
CA GLY A 52 2.67 1.11 12.12
C GLY A 52 3.13 2.33 11.34
N GLY A 53 3.84 3.27 11.98
CA GLY A 53 4.57 4.33 11.32
C GLY A 53 5.77 3.78 10.52
N LEU A 54 6.37 4.63 9.68
CA LEU A 54 7.46 4.26 8.79
C LEU A 54 8.52 5.35 8.74
N ARG A 55 9.78 4.94 8.79
CA ARG A 55 10.92 5.77 8.40
C ARG A 55 11.76 5.01 7.41
N THR A 56 12.10 5.65 6.28
CA THR A 56 13.01 5.07 5.30
C THR A 56 13.93 6.13 4.73
N SER A 57 15.15 5.72 4.39
CA SER A 57 16.11 6.56 3.67
C SER A 57 16.63 5.81 2.45
N GLY A 58 16.70 6.50 1.33
CA GLY A 58 17.19 5.98 0.07
C GLY A 58 16.31 4.88 -0.55
N ALA A 59 15.00 4.87 -0.29
CA ALA A 59 14.07 3.89 -0.85
C ALA A 59 13.63 4.26 -2.27
N THR A 60 13.61 3.29 -3.18
CA THR A 60 13.00 3.46 -4.51
C THR A 60 11.50 3.25 -4.45
N LEU A 61 10.75 3.83 -5.39
CA LEU A 61 9.30 3.61 -5.44
C LEU A 61 8.96 2.13 -5.61
N ARG A 62 9.73 1.40 -6.44
CA ARG A 62 9.56 -0.05 -6.61
C ARG A 62 9.70 -0.82 -5.28
N PHE A 63 10.70 -0.47 -4.47
CA PHE A 63 10.88 -1.08 -3.15
C PHE A 63 9.69 -0.79 -2.23
N LEU A 64 9.18 0.45 -2.23
CA LEU A 64 8.03 0.84 -1.43
C LEU A 64 6.75 0.10 -1.85
N VAL A 65 6.55 -0.13 -3.16
CA VAL A 65 5.43 -0.94 -3.68
C VAL A 65 5.53 -2.40 -3.20
N ILE A 66 6.72 -3.00 -3.30
CA ILE A 66 6.97 -4.35 -2.78
C ILE A 66 6.60 -4.45 -1.31
N LEU A 67 7.01 -3.46 -0.51
CA LEU A 67 6.72 -3.40 0.93
C LEU A 67 5.23 -3.21 1.23
N ALA A 68 4.57 -2.27 0.53
CA ALA A 68 3.17 -1.92 0.75
C ALA A 68 2.20 -3.07 0.43
N TYR A 69 2.53 -3.85 -0.61
CA TYR A 69 1.65 -4.91 -1.12
C TYR A 69 2.13 -6.32 -0.79
N ASP A 70 3.19 -6.44 0.00
CA ASP A 70 3.79 -7.73 0.40
C ASP A 70 4.15 -8.63 -0.79
N LEU A 71 4.81 -8.03 -1.78
CA LEU A 71 5.15 -8.70 -3.02
C LEU A 71 6.61 -9.13 -3.04
N ARG A 72 6.91 -10.06 -3.93
CA ARG A 72 8.28 -10.39 -4.32
C ARG A 72 8.73 -9.47 -5.45
N SER A 73 10.04 -9.22 -5.57
CA SER A 73 10.56 -8.31 -6.59
C SER A 73 10.17 -8.70 -8.02
N PHE A 74 10.11 -9.99 -8.33
CA PHE A 74 9.71 -10.50 -9.65
C PHE A 74 8.21 -10.34 -9.95
N GLN A 75 7.37 -10.11 -8.93
CA GLN A 75 5.93 -9.91 -9.09
C GLN A 75 5.59 -8.46 -9.46
N VAL A 76 6.52 -7.52 -9.31
CA VAL A 76 6.31 -6.13 -9.69
C VAL A 76 6.91 -5.89 -11.07
N VAL A 77 6.06 -5.65 -12.05
CA VAL A 77 6.45 -5.40 -13.45
C VAL A 77 5.91 -4.07 -13.94
N GLY A 78 6.61 -3.48 -14.91
CA GLY A 78 6.22 -2.20 -15.50
C GLY A 78 6.64 -0.98 -14.66
N GLY A 79 6.11 0.17 -15.05
CA GLY A 79 6.47 1.47 -14.49
C GLY A 79 7.63 2.14 -15.26
N PRO A 80 7.74 3.47 -15.17
CA PRO A 80 8.84 4.23 -15.78
C PRO A 80 10.17 3.98 -15.03
N GLY A 81 11.29 4.20 -15.70
CA GLY A 81 12.64 3.91 -15.17
C GLY A 81 12.95 4.55 -13.82
N TRP A 82 12.46 5.77 -13.58
CA TRP A 82 12.68 6.47 -12.32
C TRP A 82 12.15 5.73 -11.09
N THR A 83 11.17 4.83 -11.25
CA THR A 83 10.62 4.03 -10.14
C THR A 83 11.67 3.10 -9.51
N THR A 84 12.74 2.82 -10.23
CA THR A 84 13.86 1.97 -9.79
C THR A 84 15.15 2.75 -9.53
N SER A 85 15.30 3.96 -10.10
CA SER A 85 16.51 4.78 -9.98
C SER A 85 16.38 5.85 -8.91
N ASP A 86 15.25 6.54 -8.85
CA ASP A 86 15.07 7.67 -7.95
C ASP A 86 14.82 7.19 -6.53
N ARG A 87 15.50 7.85 -5.61
CA ARG A 87 15.49 7.48 -4.19
C ARG A 87 14.79 8.53 -3.37
N PHE A 88 14.06 8.09 -2.37
CA PHE A 88 13.25 8.92 -1.51
C PHE A 88 13.53 8.63 -0.05
N ASP A 89 13.50 9.68 0.76
CA ASP A 89 13.46 9.61 2.21
C ASP A 89 12.04 9.89 2.66
N ILE A 90 11.47 8.97 3.43
CA ILE A 90 10.10 9.05 3.92
C ILE A 90 10.12 8.99 5.44
N VAL A 91 9.37 9.90 6.05
CA VAL A 91 9.01 9.84 7.47
C VAL A 91 7.50 9.95 7.54
N ALA A 92 6.86 8.89 7.99
CA ALA A 92 5.42 8.81 8.12
C ALA A 92 5.06 8.28 9.51
N THR A 93 4.33 9.07 10.27
CA THR A 93 4.00 8.78 11.67
C THR A 93 2.50 8.67 11.88
N VAL A 94 2.13 7.95 12.92
CA VAL A 94 0.77 7.82 13.40
C VAL A 94 0.70 8.45 14.78
N ASP A 95 -0.39 9.15 15.07
CA ASP A 95 -0.60 9.74 16.39
C ASP A 95 -0.63 8.62 17.45
N ARG A 96 0.12 8.83 18.51
CA ARG A 96 0.20 7.88 19.65
C ARG A 96 -1.15 7.65 20.33
N SER A 97 -2.08 8.59 20.19
CA SER A 97 -3.45 8.41 20.73
C SER A 97 -4.23 7.34 19.98
N THR A 98 -3.92 7.12 18.69
CA THR A 98 -4.54 6.11 17.81
C THR A 98 -3.67 4.86 17.66
N ALA A 99 -2.40 4.93 18.06
CA ALA A 99 -1.50 3.79 18.06
C ALA A 99 -1.91 2.75 19.10
N ASP A 100 -1.67 1.49 18.78
CA ASP A 100 -1.90 0.41 19.74
C ASP A 100 -0.99 0.62 20.97
N LYS A 101 -1.60 0.72 22.16
CA LYS A 101 -0.87 0.89 23.43
C LYS A 101 0.05 -0.29 23.75
N SER A 102 -0.15 -1.42 23.08
CA SER A 102 0.72 -2.60 23.20
C SER A 102 2.02 -2.49 22.40
N ASP A 103 2.14 -1.48 21.52
CA ASP A 103 3.36 -1.27 20.77
C ASP A 103 4.46 -0.71 21.69
N PRO A 104 5.65 -1.32 21.69
CA PRO A 104 6.73 -0.87 22.56
C PRO A 104 7.19 0.54 22.17
N ALA A 105 7.40 1.39 23.17
CA ALA A 105 7.99 2.71 22.95
C ALA A 105 9.46 2.62 22.50
N ASP A 106 10.12 1.51 22.83
CA ASP A 106 11.51 1.23 22.50
C ASP A 106 11.58 0.25 21.31
N PRO A 107 12.04 0.68 20.13
CA PRO A 107 12.11 -0.16 18.94
C PRO A 107 13.07 -1.35 19.06
N THR A 108 13.94 -1.36 20.08
CA THR A 108 14.89 -2.47 20.31
C THR A 108 14.26 -3.65 21.06
N LYS A 109 13.07 -3.46 21.64
CA LYS A 109 12.35 -4.45 22.45
C LYS A 109 11.13 -5.04 21.75
N VAL A 110 11.07 -4.94 20.44
CA VAL A 110 9.94 -5.42 19.62
C VAL A 110 9.99 -6.95 19.52
N THR A 111 8.90 -7.62 19.89
CA THR A 111 8.73 -9.06 19.64
C THR A 111 8.34 -9.33 18.17
N ALA A 112 8.53 -10.57 17.70
CA ALA A 112 8.15 -10.96 16.34
C ALA A 112 6.67 -10.71 16.04
N ASP A 113 5.78 -11.01 17.00
CA ASP A 113 4.34 -10.80 16.86
C ASP A 113 3.98 -9.31 16.81
N GLN A 114 4.65 -8.48 17.60
CA GLN A 114 4.48 -7.03 17.57
C GLN A 114 4.95 -6.47 16.22
N LEU A 115 6.11 -6.91 15.73
CA LEU A 115 6.61 -6.49 14.44
C LEU A 115 5.63 -6.85 13.29
N THR A 116 5.08 -8.06 13.32
CA THR A 116 4.10 -8.51 12.34
C THR A 116 2.84 -7.63 12.36
N ARG A 117 2.32 -7.29 13.54
CA ARG A 117 1.18 -6.38 13.69
C ARG A 117 1.50 -4.97 13.17
N MET A 118 2.64 -4.42 13.57
CA MET A 118 3.08 -3.08 13.11
C MET A 118 3.20 -3.05 11.58
N GLN A 119 3.76 -4.09 10.96
CA GLN A 119 3.85 -4.20 9.51
C GLN A 119 2.47 -4.30 8.85
N SER A 120 1.55 -5.09 9.41
CA SER A 120 0.19 -5.22 8.86
C SER A 120 -0.60 -3.90 8.90
N GLN A 121 -0.37 -3.08 9.92
CA GLN A 121 -0.94 -1.74 10.04
C GLN A 121 -0.28 -0.73 9.09
N MET A 122 1.04 -0.81 8.93
CA MET A 122 1.82 0.09 8.07
C MET A 122 1.47 -0.09 6.59
N ARG A 123 1.32 -1.34 6.11
CA ARG A 123 1.14 -1.64 4.68
C ARG A 123 0.00 -0.88 4.00
N PRO A 124 -1.25 -0.90 4.50
CA PRO A 124 -2.36 -0.17 3.87
C PRO A 124 -2.14 1.34 3.90
N ARG A 125 -1.55 1.88 4.97
CA ARG A 125 -1.21 3.31 5.06
C ARG A 125 -0.15 3.69 4.03
N LEU A 126 0.87 2.85 3.88
CA LEU A 126 1.90 3.07 2.85
C LEU A 126 1.31 3.02 1.45
N ALA A 127 0.40 2.08 1.15
CA ALA A 127 -0.28 2.02 -0.14
C ALA A 127 -1.08 3.29 -0.43
N ALA A 128 -1.81 3.83 0.56
CA ALA A 128 -2.54 5.08 0.45
C ALA A 128 -1.58 6.26 0.21
N LEU A 129 -0.47 6.34 0.96
CA LEU A 129 0.56 7.36 0.77
C LEU A 129 1.15 7.32 -0.65
N LEU A 130 1.43 6.14 -1.18
CA LEU A 130 1.97 5.98 -2.53
C LEU A 130 0.96 6.40 -3.60
N ALA A 131 -0.32 6.10 -3.41
CA ALA A 131 -1.39 6.56 -4.30
C ALA A 131 -1.51 8.09 -4.29
N ASP A 132 -1.48 8.72 -3.11
CA ASP A 132 -1.60 10.16 -2.95
C ASP A 132 -0.37 10.92 -3.48
N ARG A 133 0.83 10.54 -3.08
CA ARG A 133 2.05 11.31 -3.36
C ARG A 133 2.68 11.04 -4.71
N PHE A 134 2.54 9.83 -5.22
CA PHE A 134 3.13 9.40 -6.50
C PHE A 134 2.08 9.14 -7.59
N GLY A 135 0.77 9.31 -7.29
CA GLY A 135 -0.29 8.97 -8.22
C GLY A 135 -0.29 7.49 -8.61
N LEU A 136 0.18 6.61 -7.70
CA LEU A 136 0.36 5.20 -7.98
C LEU A 136 -0.96 4.54 -8.32
N LYS A 137 -1.01 3.91 -9.50
CA LYS A 137 -2.12 3.06 -9.94
C LYS A 137 -1.56 1.68 -10.23
N ILE A 138 -2.14 0.66 -9.62
CA ILE A 138 -1.73 -0.73 -9.82
C ILE A 138 -2.94 -1.56 -10.26
N HIS A 139 -2.65 -2.60 -11.02
CA HIS A 139 -3.59 -3.68 -11.32
C HIS A 139 -2.91 -5.03 -11.09
N ARG A 140 -3.68 -6.08 -10.93
CA ARG A 140 -3.17 -7.44 -10.79
C ARG A 140 -3.52 -8.23 -12.04
N GLU A 141 -2.54 -8.95 -12.55
CA GLU A 141 -2.73 -9.86 -13.66
C GLU A 141 -2.02 -11.21 -13.37
N MET A 142 -2.56 -12.27 -13.92
CA MET A 142 -1.91 -13.57 -13.88
C MET A 142 -1.03 -13.74 -15.12
N ARG A 143 0.25 -14.03 -14.89
CA ARG A 143 1.21 -14.34 -15.97
C ARG A 143 1.82 -15.71 -15.73
N PRO A 144 1.85 -16.60 -16.74
CA PRO A 144 2.61 -17.82 -16.65
C PRO A 144 4.09 -17.49 -16.49
N GLN A 145 4.76 -18.17 -15.55
CA GLN A 145 6.19 -18.02 -15.34
C GLN A 145 6.86 -19.38 -15.42
N PRO A 146 8.03 -19.47 -16.05
CA PRO A 146 8.82 -20.71 -16.01
C PRO A 146 9.26 -20.94 -14.56
N ILE A 147 9.07 -22.16 -14.09
CA ILE A 147 9.54 -22.62 -12.79
C ILE A 147 10.55 -23.74 -12.99
N TYR A 148 11.49 -23.84 -12.07
CA TYR A 148 12.40 -24.98 -12.00
C TYR A 148 11.89 -25.92 -10.91
N GLU A 149 11.78 -27.19 -11.25
CA GLU A 149 11.48 -28.24 -10.30
C GLU A 149 12.78 -28.95 -9.92
N LEU A 150 13.04 -29.09 -8.62
CA LEU A 150 14.18 -29.84 -8.13
C LEU A 150 13.78 -31.31 -7.98
N LEU A 151 14.27 -32.14 -8.87
CA LEU A 151 14.07 -33.57 -8.81
C LEU A 151 15.33 -34.26 -8.26
N VAL A 152 15.13 -35.18 -7.32
CA VAL A 152 16.21 -36.02 -6.85
C VAL A 152 16.50 -37.10 -7.91
N SER A 153 17.72 -37.10 -8.42
CA SER A 153 18.15 -38.12 -9.37
C SER A 153 18.04 -39.54 -8.79
N GLN A 154 17.70 -40.51 -9.63
CA GLN A 154 17.75 -41.93 -9.24
C GLN A 154 19.18 -42.29 -8.81
N GLY A 155 19.34 -42.60 -7.52
CA GLY A 155 20.66 -42.89 -6.91
C GLY A 155 21.01 -41.98 -5.74
N GLY A 156 20.15 -40.98 -5.42
CA GLY A 156 20.33 -40.08 -4.28
C GLY A 156 21.40 -38.99 -4.51
N PRO A 157 21.57 -38.08 -3.55
CA PRO A 157 22.61 -37.06 -3.61
C PRO A 157 24.01 -37.74 -3.50
N ARG A 158 24.90 -37.37 -4.39
CA ARG A 158 26.32 -37.74 -4.26
C ARG A 158 26.97 -36.76 -3.29
N ILE A 159 27.20 -37.20 -2.07
CA ILE A 159 27.92 -36.46 -1.01
C ILE A 159 29.39 -36.86 -1.10
#